data_9bf196eda652dcd754ca99cfafd401df
#
_entry.id   9bf196eda652dcd754ca99cfafd401df
#
_cell.length_a   1.000
_cell.length_b   1.000
_cell.length_c   1.000
_cell.angle_alpha   90.00
_cell.angle_beta   90.00
_cell.angle_gamma   90.00
#
_symmetry.space_group_name_H-M   'P 1'
#
loop_
_entity.id
_entity.type
_entity.pdbx_description
1 polymer ?
#
loop_
_entity_poly.entity_id
_entity_poly.type
_entity_poly.pdbx_seq_one_letter_code
_entity_poly.pdbx_strand_id
1 'polypeptide(L)'
;MTTPLFAARRADLDWLRVLAFSLLIFYHAGMAWSGWNWHLTSAESMDWLREAMRFLNRWRMPLIFLVSGAAVMLALGARTPGAFIVDRLKRLLLPLAFGMLVLVPPQVYLERLRRGQYAGSFLQWLPQAFDGTYPGGNTSWHHLWFVAYVLVLTLVLLPGFL
;
A
#
# COMPACT_ATOMS: atom_id res chain seq x y z
N MET A 1 18.01 -26.81 28.38
CA MET A 1 18.35 -25.96 27.22
C MET A 1 17.06 -25.63 26.50
N THR A 2 16.47 -24.50 26.81
CA THR A 2 15.26 -24.00 26.13
C THR A 2 15.70 -23.22 24.89
N THR A 3 15.57 -23.82 23.75
CA THR A 3 15.78 -23.10 22.45
C THR A 3 14.82 -21.93 22.42
N PRO A 4 15.30 -20.70 22.24
CA PRO A 4 14.39 -19.54 22.22
C PRO A 4 13.43 -19.68 21.04
N LEU A 5 12.14 -19.75 21.34
CA LEU A 5 11.01 -19.83 20.37
C LEU A 5 11.01 -18.71 19.31
N PHE A 6 11.83 -17.68 19.50
CA PHE A 6 11.95 -16.50 18.62
C PHE A 6 13.06 -16.60 17.56
N ALA A 7 13.86 -17.67 17.56
CA ALA A 7 14.99 -17.82 16.62
C ALA A 7 14.62 -18.54 15.31
N ALA A 8 13.49 -19.22 15.25
CA ALA A 8 13.05 -19.93 14.05
C ALA A 8 12.35 -18.98 13.07
N ARG A 9 12.80 -18.98 11.81
CA ARG A 9 12.11 -18.26 10.75
C ARG A 9 10.66 -18.75 10.63
N ARG A 10 9.69 -17.83 10.71
CA ARG A 10 8.25 -18.11 10.59
C ARG A 10 7.87 -18.13 9.12
N ALA A 11 8.17 -19.24 8.46
CA ALA A 11 7.86 -19.45 7.05
C ALA A 11 6.35 -19.33 6.74
N ASP A 12 5.50 -19.69 7.69
CA ASP A 12 4.04 -19.53 7.62
C ASP A 12 3.64 -18.04 7.42
N LEU A 13 4.20 -17.13 8.21
CA LEU A 13 3.93 -15.69 8.08
C LEU A 13 4.54 -15.11 6.79
N ASP A 14 5.70 -15.61 6.36
CA ASP A 14 6.32 -15.19 5.10
C ASP A 14 5.44 -15.60 3.92
N TRP A 15 4.88 -16.82 3.89
CA TRP A 15 3.96 -17.27 2.86
C TRP A 15 2.63 -16.51 2.88
N LEU A 16 2.04 -16.28 4.06
CA LEU A 16 0.82 -15.48 4.17
C LEU A 16 1.03 -14.06 3.61
N ARG A 17 2.21 -13.50 3.83
CA ARG A 17 2.57 -12.18 3.30
C ARG A 17 2.66 -12.20 1.78
N VAL A 18 3.36 -13.18 1.21
CA VAL A 18 3.48 -13.34 -0.26
C VAL A 18 2.11 -13.50 -0.89
N LEU A 19 1.27 -14.39 -0.34
CA LEU A 19 -0.10 -14.62 -0.83
C LEU A 19 -0.97 -13.36 -0.73
N ALA A 20 -0.91 -12.65 0.40
CA ALA A 20 -1.69 -11.43 0.60
C ALA A 20 -1.29 -10.30 -0.37
N PHE A 21 0.01 -10.11 -0.62
CA PHE A 21 0.49 -9.13 -1.60
C PHE A 21 0.21 -9.55 -3.04
N SER A 22 0.33 -10.84 -3.37
CA SER A 22 -0.08 -11.35 -4.69
C SER A 22 -1.56 -11.08 -4.95
N LEU A 23 -2.41 -11.38 -3.96
CA LEU A 23 -3.84 -11.09 -4.03
C LEU A 23 -4.12 -9.59 -4.23
N LEU A 24 -3.33 -8.72 -3.60
CA LEU A 24 -3.45 -7.27 -3.77
C LEU A 24 -3.14 -6.84 -5.21
N ILE A 25 -2.16 -7.44 -5.86
CA ILE A 25 -1.82 -7.18 -7.28
C ILE A 25 -3.00 -7.56 -8.17
N PHE A 26 -3.52 -8.78 -8.04
CA PHE A 26 -4.68 -9.25 -8.81
C PHE A 26 -5.92 -8.39 -8.55
N TYR A 27 -6.14 -7.97 -7.31
CA TYR A 27 -7.22 -7.08 -6.96
C TYR A 27 -7.11 -5.74 -7.70
N HIS A 28 -5.94 -5.08 -7.68
CA HIS A 28 -5.76 -3.79 -8.36
C HIS A 28 -5.87 -3.92 -9.88
N ALA A 29 -5.36 -5.00 -10.46
CA ALA A 29 -5.53 -5.29 -11.88
C ALA A 29 -7.02 -5.48 -12.22
N GLY A 30 -7.77 -6.23 -11.42
CA GLY A 30 -9.20 -6.47 -11.63
C GLY A 30 -10.08 -5.23 -11.47
N MET A 31 -9.63 -4.21 -10.74
CA MET A 31 -10.38 -2.97 -10.56
C MET A 31 -10.69 -2.25 -11.86
N ALA A 32 -9.86 -2.40 -12.90
CA ALA A 32 -10.09 -1.81 -14.20
C ALA A 32 -11.41 -2.27 -14.85
N TRP A 33 -11.85 -3.49 -14.58
CA TRP A 33 -13.08 -4.11 -15.17
C TRP A 33 -14.21 -4.32 -14.14
N SER A 34 -14.04 -3.83 -12.91
CA SER A 34 -15.05 -4.02 -11.86
C SER A 34 -16.31 -3.15 -12.04
N GLY A 35 -16.27 -2.15 -12.93
CA GLY A 35 -17.33 -1.15 -13.06
C GLY A 35 -17.41 -0.16 -11.89
N TRP A 36 -16.47 -0.18 -10.95
CA TRP A 36 -16.37 0.83 -9.90
C TRP A 36 -15.65 2.08 -10.41
N ASN A 37 -15.90 3.22 -9.75
CA ASN A 37 -15.18 4.44 -10.08
C ASN A 37 -13.73 4.36 -9.60
N TRP A 38 -12.86 3.97 -10.51
CA TRP A 38 -11.42 3.82 -10.29
C TRP A 38 -10.65 4.79 -11.20
N HIS A 39 -9.35 4.99 -10.95
CA HIS A 39 -8.52 5.93 -11.71
C HIS A 39 -8.53 5.65 -13.22
N LEU A 40 -8.38 4.38 -13.56
CA LEU A 40 -8.48 3.88 -14.93
C LEU A 40 -9.47 2.73 -14.97
N THR A 41 -10.55 2.86 -15.74
CA THR A 41 -11.56 1.82 -15.91
C THR A 41 -11.75 1.50 -17.38
N SER A 42 -11.98 0.22 -17.68
CA SER A 42 -12.42 -0.23 -19.00
C SER A 42 -13.83 0.29 -19.29
N ALA A 43 -14.16 0.42 -20.58
CA ALA A 43 -15.53 0.64 -21.01
C ALA A 43 -16.43 -0.58 -20.75
N GLU A 44 -15.82 -1.78 -20.72
CA GLU A 44 -16.50 -3.03 -20.42
C GLU A 44 -16.32 -3.35 -18.94
N SER A 45 -17.41 -3.75 -18.27
CA SER A 45 -17.39 -4.25 -16.89
C SER A 45 -17.88 -5.69 -16.84
N MET A 46 -17.33 -6.44 -15.89
CA MET A 46 -17.66 -7.86 -15.67
C MET A 46 -18.33 -8.02 -14.30
N ASP A 47 -19.61 -8.41 -14.27
CA ASP A 47 -20.36 -8.51 -13.01
C ASP A 47 -19.78 -9.54 -12.05
N TRP A 48 -19.36 -10.70 -12.56
CA TRP A 48 -18.72 -11.73 -11.75
C TRP A 48 -17.42 -11.23 -11.09
N LEU A 49 -16.63 -10.43 -11.83
CA LEU A 49 -15.40 -9.85 -11.32
C LEU A 49 -15.70 -8.79 -10.23
N ARG A 50 -16.76 -8.01 -10.43
CA ARG A 50 -17.24 -7.04 -9.42
C ARG A 50 -17.56 -7.73 -8.10
N GLU A 51 -18.28 -8.86 -8.14
CA GLU A 51 -18.63 -9.61 -6.93
C GLU A 51 -17.38 -10.24 -6.29
N ALA A 52 -16.46 -10.80 -7.07
CA ALA A 52 -15.18 -11.29 -6.57
C ALA A 52 -14.38 -10.16 -5.89
N MET A 53 -14.29 -8.97 -6.50
CA MET A 53 -13.63 -7.80 -5.92
C MET A 53 -14.31 -7.34 -4.63
N ARG A 54 -15.67 -7.36 -4.58
CA ARG A 54 -16.44 -7.02 -3.37
C ARG A 54 -16.14 -7.98 -2.22
N PHE A 55 -16.09 -9.28 -2.50
CA PHE A 55 -15.70 -10.29 -1.51
C PHE A 55 -14.29 -10.06 -0.98
N LEU A 56 -13.31 -9.90 -1.86
CA LEU A 56 -11.91 -9.67 -1.49
C LEU A 56 -11.72 -8.37 -0.71
N ASN A 57 -12.47 -7.32 -1.03
CA ASN A 57 -12.35 -6.01 -0.38
C ASN A 57 -12.66 -6.05 1.12
N ARG A 58 -13.47 -7.00 1.57
CA ARG A 58 -13.91 -7.08 2.97
C ARG A 58 -12.82 -7.56 3.93
N TRP A 59 -11.93 -8.46 3.49
CA TRP A 59 -10.99 -9.13 4.38
C TRP A 59 -9.51 -8.95 4.00
N ARG A 60 -9.20 -8.60 2.76
CA ARG A 60 -7.80 -8.47 2.31
C ARG A 60 -7.00 -7.45 3.13
N MET A 61 -7.58 -6.28 3.42
CA MET A 61 -6.87 -5.26 4.19
C MET A 61 -6.70 -5.65 5.66
N PRO A 62 -7.74 -6.12 6.38
CA PRO A 62 -7.55 -6.71 7.71
C PRO A 62 -6.47 -7.79 7.76
N LEU A 63 -6.41 -8.68 6.76
CA LEU A 63 -5.38 -9.71 6.69
C LEU A 63 -3.97 -9.12 6.59
N ILE A 64 -3.77 -8.13 5.70
CA ILE A 64 -2.45 -7.49 5.51
C ILE A 64 -2.02 -6.75 6.77
N PHE A 65 -2.95 -6.05 7.47
CA PHE A 65 -2.66 -5.42 8.75
C PHE A 65 -2.30 -6.43 9.84
N LEU A 66 -3.04 -7.53 9.94
CA LEU A 66 -2.76 -8.61 10.89
C LEU A 66 -1.35 -9.20 10.68
N VAL A 67 -1.02 -9.55 9.44
CA VAL A 67 0.30 -10.12 9.10
C VAL A 67 1.42 -9.11 9.33
N SER A 68 1.16 -7.82 9.03
CA SER A 68 2.12 -6.75 9.29
C SER A 68 2.34 -6.53 10.79
N GLY A 69 1.27 -6.54 11.60
CA GLY A 69 1.34 -6.42 13.06
C GLY A 69 2.10 -7.59 13.69
N ALA A 70 1.81 -8.84 13.30
CA ALA A 70 2.55 -10.01 13.75
C ALA A 70 4.05 -9.90 13.44
N ALA A 71 4.40 -9.38 12.25
CA ALA A 71 5.80 -9.16 11.88
C ALA A 71 6.48 -8.06 12.71
N VAL A 72 5.74 -7.01 13.09
CA VAL A 72 6.22 -5.96 13.99
C VAL A 72 6.55 -6.56 15.35
N MET A 73 5.63 -7.32 15.95
CA MET A 73 5.81 -7.96 17.26
C MET A 73 7.04 -8.88 17.29
N LEU A 74 7.21 -9.71 16.26
CA LEU A 74 8.37 -10.61 16.18
C LEU A 74 9.68 -9.83 15.99
N ALA A 75 9.67 -8.71 15.27
CA ALA A 75 10.86 -7.90 15.05
C ALA A 75 11.28 -7.11 16.30
N LEU A 76 10.33 -6.68 17.13
CA LEU A 76 10.59 -5.96 18.39
C LEU A 76 11.34 -6.84 19.38
N GLY A 77 10.96 -8.10 19.54
CA GLY A 77 11.61 -9.02 20.46
C GLY A 77 13.06 -9.39 20.09
N ALA A 78 13.49 -9.09 18.87
CA ALA A 78 14.81 -9.46 18.36
C ALA A 78 15.81 -8.30 18.23
N ARG A 79 15.41 -7.05 18.50
CA ARG A 79 16.21 -5.83 18.21
C ARG A 79 16.11 -4.78 19.30
N THR A 80 17.11 -3.90 19.39
CA THR A 80 17.00 -2.69 20.19
C THR A 80 15.99 -1.71 19.56
N PRO A 81 15.29 -0.87 20.37
CA PRO A 81 14.28 0.07 19.86
C PRO A 81 14.79 0.99 18.76
N GLY A 82 16.00 1.55 18.93
CA GLY A 82 16.60 2.43 17.94
C GLY A 82 16.88 1.73 16.60
N ALA A 83 17.46 0.51 16.66
CA ALA A 83 17.71 -0.28 15.45
C ALA A 83 16.39 -0.69 14.75
N PHE A 84 15.35 -0.97 15.53
CA PHE A 84 14.02 -1.27 15.02
C PHE A 84 13.42 -0.06 14.27
N ILE A 85 13.45 1.14 14.86
CA ILE A 85 12.94 2.36 14.23
C ILE A 85 13.65 2.64 12.90
N VAL A 86 14.98 2.60 12.89
CA VAL A 86 15.76 2.84 11.67
C VAL A 86 15.43 1.83 10.58
N ASP A 87 15.30 0.55 10.92
CA ASP A 87 14.92 -0.48 9.96
C ASP A 87 13.51 -0.25 9.41
N ARG A 88 12.55 0.16 10.25
CA ARG A 88 11.17 0.49 9.84
C ARG A 88 11.12 1.70 8.91
N LEU A 89 11.82 2.77 9.25
CA LEU A 89 11.91 3.95 8.38
C LEU A 89 12.46 3.56 7.02
N LYS A 90 13.56 2.82 6.95
CA LYS A 90 14.12 2.38 5.67
C LYS A 90 13.17 1.51 4.87
N ARG A 91 12.47 0.57 5.51
CA ARG A 91 11.60 -0.41 4.82
C ARG A 91 10.23 0.14 4.42
N LEU A 92 9.73 1.17 5.09
CA LEU A 92 8.40 1.72 4.84
C LEU A 92 8.45 3.12 4.22
N LEU A 93 9.30 4.01 4.76
CA LEU A 93 9.38 5.38 4.26
C LEU A 93 10.00 5.46 2.86
N LEU A 94 11.07 4.67 2.58
CA LEU A 94 11.69 4.70 1.25
C LEU A 94 10.73 4.22 0.14
N PRO A 95 10.04 3.07 0.26
CA PRO A 95 9.05 2.67 -0.73
C PRO A 95 7.87 3.64 -0.82
N LEU A 96 7.43 4.22 0.30
CA LEU A 96 6.37 5.22 0.31
C LEU A 96 6.78 6.47 -0.47
N ALA A 97 7.96 7.02 -0.18
CA ALA A 97 8.48 8.19 -0.87
C ALA A 97 8.69 7.92 -2.36
N PHE A 98 9.30 6.79 -2.72
CA PHE A 98 9.47 6.39 -4.11
C PHE A 98 8.11 6.27 -4.83
N GLY A 99 7.15 5.61 -4.20
CA GLY A 99 5.82 5.46 -4.77
C GLY A 99 5.10 6.79 -4.98
N MET A 100 5.15 7.69 -4.00
CA MET A 100 4.54 9.02 -4.11
C MET A 100 5.22 9.92 -5.15
N LEU A 101 6.54 9.81 -5.30
CA LEU A 101 7.31 10.66 -6.23
C LEU A 101 7.35 10.11 -7.66
N VAL A 102 7.30 8.80 -7.83
CA VAL A 102 7.54 8.14 -9.12
C VAL A 102 6.31 7.42 -9.65
N LEU A 103 5.59 6.67 -8.80
CA LEU A 103 4.48 5.82 -9.25
C LEU A 103 3.13 6.54 -9.27
N VAL A 104 2.87 7.43 -8.31
CA VAL A 104 1.59 8.14 -8.21
C VAL A 104 1.43 9.22 -9.30
N PRO A 105 2.43 10.07 -9.63
CA PRO A 105 2.27 11.11 -10.62
C PRO A 105 1.75 10.62 -11.98
N PRO A 106 2.28 9.55 -12.59
CA PRO A 106 1.71 9.04 -13.85
C PRO A 106 0.25 8.61 -13.73
N GLN A 107 -0.16 8.06 -12.58
CA GLN A 107 -1.54 7.62 -12.37
C GLN A 107 -2.49 8.82 -12.31
N VAL A 108 -2.13 9.87 -11.56
CA VAL A 108 -2.92 11.10 -11.48
C VAL A 108 -2.99 11.79 -12.84
N TYR A 109 -1.88 11.86 -13.57
CA TYR A 109 -1.86 12.41 -14.92
C TYR A 109 -2.84 11.71 -15.86
N LEU A 110 -2.80 10.37 -15.92
CA LEU A 110 -3.71 9.59 -16.75
C LEU A 110 -5.18 9.76 -16.32
N GLU A 111 -5.45 9.87 -15.04
CA GLU A 111 -6.77 10.17 -14.52
C GLU A 111 -7.26 11.55 -14.95
N ARG A 112 -6.42 12.58 -14.86
CA ARG A 112 -6.75 13.96 -15.29
C ARG A 112 -7.00 14.03 -16.80
N LEU A 113 -6.18 13.36 -17.61
CA LEU A 113 -6.41 13.23 -19.06
C LEU A 113 -7.77 12.60 -19.36
N ARG A 114 -8.05 11.46 -18.74
CA ARG A 114 -9.29 10.71 -18.96
C ARG A 114 -10.53 11.52 -18.56
N ARG A 115 -10.45 12.31 -17.50
CA ARG A 115 -11.54 13.18 -17.02
C ARG A 115 -11.66 14.48 -17.79
N GLY A 116 -10.80 14.72 -18.79
CA GLY A 116 -10.77 15.99 -19.53
C GLY A 116 -10.31 17.20 -18.70
N GLN A 117 -9.69 16.96 -17.56
CA GLN A 117 -9.22 18.00 -16.63
C GLN A 117 -7.83 18.53 -17.00
N TYR A 118 -7.16 17.87 -17.93
CA TYR A 118 -5.87 18.28 -18.48
C TYR A 118 -5.74 17.83 -19.93
N ALA A 119 -5.02 18.63 -20.73
CA ALA A 119 -4.63 18.29 -22.10
C ALA A 119 -3.17 18.70 -22.30
N GLY A 120 -2.31 17.74 -22.66
CA GLY A 120 -0.88 17.97 -22.86
C GLY A 120 -0.06 16.73 -22.53
N SER A 121 1.27 16.84 -22.65
CA SER A 121 2.18 15.75 -22.34
C SER A 121 2.43 15.59 -20.84
N PHE A 122 2.88 14.38 -20.43
CA PHE A 122 3.24 14.11 -19.03
C PHE A 122 4.33 15.06 -18.52
N LEU A 123 5.33 15.36 -19.34
CA LEU A 123 6.44 16.23 -18.93
C LEU A 123 5.97 17.68 -18.68
N GLN A 124 4.98 18.17 -19.44
CA GLN A 124 4.38 19.49 -19.20
C GLN A 124 3.52 19.52 -17.96
N TRP A 125 2.92 18.37 -17.58
CA TRP A 125 2.08 18.25 -16.40
C TRP A 125 2.92 18.03 -15.12
N LEU A 126 4.11 17.42 -15.23
CA LEU A 126 4.91 16.99 -14.09
C LEU A 126 5.17 18.08 -13.01
N PRO A 127 5.40 19.36 -13.35
CA PRO A 127 5.53 20.42 -12.33
C PRO A 127 4.28 20.58 -11.47
N GLN A 128 3.09 20.25 -11.99
CA GLN A 128 1.81 20.33 -11.28
C GLN A 128 1.51 19.07 -10.45
N ALA A 129 2.33 18.02 -10.54
CA ALA A 129 2.10 16.74 -9.87
C ALA A 129 1.98 16.87 -8.35
N PHE A 130 2.58 17.92 -7.79
CA PHE A 130 2.62 18.17 -6.34
C PHE A 130 1.78 19.38 -5.91
N ASP A 131 0.97 19.92 -6.82
CA ASP A 131 0.09 21.04 -6.54
C ASP A 131 -1.15 20.58 -5.80
N GLY A 132 -1.27 21.02 -4.55
CA GLY A 132 -2.42 20.76 -3.70
C GLY A 132 -2.65 19.27 -3.36
N THR A 133 -3.64 19.01 -2.51
CA THR A 133 -3.99 17.66 -2.06
C THR A 133 -5.14 17.09 -2.88
N TYR A 134 -5.00 15.84 -3.31
CA TYR A 134 -6.06 15.11 -4.01
C TYR A 134 -7.34 15.00 -3.12
N PRO A 135 -8.56 15.09 -3.66
CA PRO A 135 -8.91 15.07 -5.09
C PRO A 135 -8.88 16.44 -5.78
N GLY A 136 -8.85 17.55 -5.06
CA GLY A 136 -8.81 18.90 -5.62
C GLY A 136 -7.46 19.22 -6.27
N GLY A 137 -6.37 18.80 -5.63
CA GLY A 137 -5.00 18.85 -6.15
C GLY A 137 -4.51 17.49 -6.65
N ASN A 138 -3.20 17.34 -6.81
CA ASN A 138 -2.58 16.18 -7.45
C ASN A 138 -1.75 15.32 -6.49
N THR A 139 -1.34 15.86 -5.32
CA THR A 139 -0.55 15.10 -4.33
C THR A 139 -1.42 14.10 -3.59
N SER A 140 -1.04 12.83 -3.62
CA SER A 140 -1.73 11.77 -2.89
C SER A 140 -0.80 10.59 -2.63
N TRP A 141 -1.13 9.80 -1.64
CA TRP A 141 -0.54 8.46 -1.47
C TRP A 141 -1.33 7.36 -2.20
N HIS A 142 -2.51 7.66 -2.75
CA HIS A 142 -3.36 6.73 -3.49
C HIS A 142 -3.42 5.36 -2.82
N HIS A 143 -3.02 4.30 -3.54
CA HIS A 143 -3.00 2.93 -3.01
C HIS A 143 -1.88 2.65 -1.97
N LEU A 144 -0.97 3.60 -1.76
CA LEU A 144 0.12 3.49 -0.78
C LEU A 144 -0.30 3.84 0.65
N TRP A 145 -1.56 4.26 0.85
CA TRP A 145 -2.10 4.63 2.16
C TRP A 145 -1.83 3.57 3.24
N PHE A 146 -1.88 2.26 2.86
CA PHE A 146 -1.58 1.18 3.77
C PHE A 146 -0.16 1.27 4.34
N VAL A 147 0.85 1.55 3.50
CA VAL A 147 2.25 1.68 3.93
C VAL A 147 2.41 2.86 4.90
N ALA A 148 1.76 3.99 4.61
CA ALA A 148 1.73 5.15 5.48
C ALA A 148 1.10 4.82 6.85
N TYR A 149 -0.04 4.14 6.87
CA TYR A 149 -0.71 3.73 8.11
C TYR A 149 0.13 2.72 8.91
N VAL A 150 0.73 1.72 8.29
CA VAL A 150 1.63 0.78 8.98
C VAL A 150 2.82 1.50 9.60
N LEU A 151 3.40 2.49 8.90
CA LEU A 151 4.49 3.31 9.44
C LEU A 151 4.04 4.09 10.66
N VAL A 152 2.95 4.86 10.55
CA VAL A 152 2.42 5.69 11.63
C VAL A 152 2.03 4.83 12.84
N LEU A 153 1.25 3.76 12.63
CA LEU A 153 0.83 2.87 13.71
C LEU A 153 2.02 2.21 14.40
N THR A 154 3.05 1.79 13.65
CA THR A 154 4.26 1.22 14.22
C THR A 154 4.97 2.22 15.14
N LEU A 155 5.10 3.48 14.73
CA LEU A 155 5.79 4.51 15.53
C LEU A 155 4.96 4.95 16.74
N VAL A 156 3.65 5.12 16.57
CA VAL A 156 2.75 5.56 17.65
C VAL A 156 2.59 4.51 18.74
N LEU A 157 2.49 3.23 18.36
CA LEU A 157 2.30 2.15 19.32
C LEU A 157 3.62 1.66 19.95
N LEU A 158 4.77 2.02 19.39
CA LEU A 158 6.07 1.59 19.87
C LEU A 158 6.30 1.84 21.36
N PRO A 159 5.96 3.02 21.95
CA PRO A 159 6.15 3.25 23.39
C PRO A 159 5.39 2.29 24.30
N GLY A 160 4.27 1.73 23.82
CA GLY A 160 3.47 0.75 24.57
C GLY A 160 4.07 -0.66 24.60
N PHE A 161 5.11 -0.91 23.80
CA PHE A 161 5.80 -2.21 23.70
C PHE A 161 7.22 -2.18 24.24
N LEU A 162 7.69 -1.04 24.76
CA LEU A 162 9.00 -0.85 25.37
C LEU A 162 8.90 -0.81 26.90
#